data_ae78a7b2b32157dbd466309eea7d5e6a
#
_entry.id   ae78a7b2b32157dbd466309eea7d5e6a
#
_cell.length_a   1.000
_cell.length_b   1.000
_cell.length_c   1.000
_cell.angle_alpha   90.00
_cell.angle_beta   90.00
_cell.angle_gamma   90.00
#
_symmetry.space_group_name_H-M   'P 1'
#
loop_
_entity.id
_entity.type
_entity.pdbx_description
1 polymer ?
#
loop_
_entity_poly.entity_id
_entity_poly.type
_entity_poly.pdbx_seq_one_letter_code
_entity_poly.pdbx_strand_id
1 'polypeptide(L)'
;MYRVKWGHADEFFDIFKRYQIKILDREKELGSVLQYTVYRPGLHTSEDQRWDYRVLVVYKNELATSQEAVVARQLFPDHATFKREENHRWELIEAHWDLPIREIDPHAADD
;
A
#
# COMPACT_ATOMS: atom_id res chain seq x y z
N MET A 1 1.52 6.24 -2.18
CA MET A 1 0.63 7.37 -1.91
C MET A 1 -0.58 7.32 -2.82
N TYR A 2 -1.74 7.65 -2.29
CA TYR A 2 -3.00 7.58 -3.02
C TYR A 2 -3.73 8.90 -2.93
N ARG A 3 -4.17 9.41 -4.08
CA ARG A 3 -5.18 10.46 -4.18
C ARG A 3 -6.45 9.80 -4.70
N VAL A 4 -7.50 9.87 -3.92
CA VAL A 4 -8.78 9.21 -4.21
C VAL A 4 -9.74 10.27 -4.78
N LYS A 5 -10.62 9.85 -5.68
CA LYS A 5 -11.66 10.73 -6.22
C LYS A 5 -12.53 11.29 -5.09
N TRP A 6 -12.93 12.54 -5.22
CA TRP A 6 -13.76 13.20 -4.22
C TRP A 6 -14.99 12.38 -3.87
N GLY A 7 -15.24 12.23 -2.56
CA GLY A 7 -16.39 11.49 -2.05
C GLY A 7 -16.21 9.98 -1.97
N HIS A 8 -15.06 9.44 -2.40
CA HIS A 8 -14.83 7.99 -2.47
C HIS A 8 -13.72 7.49 -1.52
N ALA A 9 -13.22 8.34 -0.62
CA ALA A 9 -12.13 7.95 0.26
C ALA A 9 -12.49 6.80 1.20
N ASP A 10 -13.69 6.82 1.78
CA ASP A 10 -14.13 5.77 2.69
C ASP A 10 -14.36 4.45 1.97
N GLU A 11 -14.99 4.49 0.80
CA GLU A 11 -15.19 3.32 -0.05
C GLU A 11 -13.86 2.69 -0.46
N PHE A 12 -12.92 3.52 -0.89
CA PHE A 12 -11.56 3.09 -1.22
C PHE A 12 -10.92 2.37 -0.05
N PHE A 13 -10.96 2.99 1.14
CA PHE A 13 -10.28 2.45 2.31
C PHE A 13 -10.92 1.17 2.82
N ASP A 14 -12.24 1.01 2.70
CA ASP A 14 -12.90 -0.24 3.06
C ASP A 14 -12.40 -1.41 2.21
N ILE A 15 -12.25 -1.20 0.91
CA ILE A 15 -11.69 -2.22 0.01
C ILE A 15 -10.22 -2.47 0.32
N PHE A 16 -9.46 -1.40 0.55
CA PHE A 16 -8.05 -1.48 0.92
C PHE A 16 -7.85 -2.34 2.18
N LYS A 17 -8.66 -2.13 3.21
CA LYS A 17 -8.59 -2.93 4.44
C LYS A 17 -8.95 -4.40 4.22
N ARG A 18 -9.92 -4.68 3.35
CA ARG A 18 -10.33 -6.06 3.08
C ARG A 18 -9.26 -6.88 2.38
N TYR A 19 -8.46 -6.26 1.55
CA TYR A 19 -7.48 -6.96 0.71
C TYR A 19 -6.05 -6.58 1.01
N GLN A 20 -5.69 -5.33 0.80
CA GLN A 20 -4.28 -4.91 0.90
C GLN A 20 -3.73 -5.00 2.31
N ILE A 21 -4.49 -4.63 3.31
CA ILE A 21 -4.05 -4.73 4.70
C ILE A 21 -3.88 -6.19 5.11
N LYS A 22 -4.78 -7.07 4.68
CA LYS A 22 -4.64 -8.51 4.98
C LYS A 22 -3.41 -9.11 4.30
N ILE A 23 -3.11 -8.68 3.08
CA ILE A 23 -1.89 -9.10 2.39
C ILE A 23 -0.66 -8.64 3.17
N LEU A 24 -0.61 -7.37 3.58
CA LEU A 24 0.50 -6.82 4.34
C LEU A 24 0.67 -7.53 5.69
N ASP A 25 -0.42 -7.80 6.39
CA ASP A 25 -0.38 -8.54 7.65
C ASP A 25 0.20 -9.94 7.47
N ARG A 26 -0.21 -10.63 6.39
CA ARG A 26 0.32 -11.96 6.09
C ARG A 26 1.79 -11.91 5.69
N GLU A 27 2.18 -10.94 4.88
CA GLU A 27 3.58 -10.75 4.52
C GLU A 27 4.44 -10.45 5.75
N LYS A 28 3.89 -9.73 6.72
CA LYS A 28 4.56 -9.48 7.99
C LYS A 28 4.75 -10.76 8.79
N GLU A 29 3.72 -11.61 8.86
CA GLU A 29 3.83 -12.93 9.50
C GLU A 29 4.89 -13.80 8.82
N LEU A 30 4.98 -13.73 7.50
CA LEU A 30 5.96 -14.50 6.72
C LEU A 30 7.37 -13.92 6.77
N GLY A 31 7.53 -12.69 7.26
CA GLY A 31 8.81 -12.03 7.40
C GLY A 31 9.30 -11.25 6.19
N SER A 32 8.55 -11.22 5.08
CA SER A 32 8.91 -10.41 3.90
C SER A 32 8.70 -8.92 4.12
N VAL A 33 7.71 -8.56 4.93
CA VAL A 33 7.47 -7.19 5.41
C VAL A 33 7.87 -7.13 6.89
N LEU A 34 8.75 -6.22 7.23
CA LEU A 34 9.18 -6.02 8.61
C LEU A 34 8.19 -5.17 9.39
N GLN A 35 7.62 -4.16 8.72
CA GLN A 35 6.71 -3.20 9.32
C GLN A 35 5.96 -2.48 8.21
N TYR A 36 4.71 -2.08 8.49
CA TYR A 36 4.01 -1.12 7.63
C TYR A 36 3.23 -0.13 8.50
N THR A 37 2.98 1.06 7.95
CA THR A 37 2.21 2.10 8.62
C THR A 37 1.34 2.79 7.58
N VAL A 38 0.10 3.08 7.96
CA VAL A 38 -0.84 3.80 7.11
C VAL A 38 -1.06 5.19 7.70
N TYR A 39 -0.95 6.19 6.85
CA TYR A 39 -1.12 7.58 7.23
C TYR A 39 -2.27 8.21 6.47
N ARG A 40 -2.92 9.16 7.10
CA ARG A 40 -3.79 10.12 6.42
C ARG A 40 -3.32 11.53 6.81
N PRO A 41 -3.61 12.55 5.97
CA PRO A 41 -3.15 13.90 6.27
C PRO A 41 -3.83 14.44 7.53
N GLY A 42 -3.04 15.17 8.35
CA GLY A 42 -3.56 15.80 9.56
C GLY A 42 -4.14 17.19 9.33
N LEU A 43 -3.77 17.84 8.23
CA LEU A 43 -4.19 19.19 7.88
C LEU A 43 -4.54 19.27 6.41
N HIS A 44 -5.31 20.28 6.03
CA HIS A 44 -5.62 20.55 4.62
C HIS A 44 -4.37 21.01 3.87
N THR A 45 -4.24 20.51 2.65
CA THR A 45 -3.22 20.94 1.70
C THR A 45 -3.92 21.54 0.48
N SER A 46 -3.15 22.22 -0.39
CA SER A 46 -3.66 22.66 -1.67
C SER A 46 -4.10 21.47 -2.52
N GLU A 47 -5.06 21.66 -3.42
CA GLU A 47 -5.62 20.57 -4.23
C GLU A 47 -4.57 19.85 -5.08
N ASP A 48 -3.60 20.59 -5.60
CA ASP A 48 -2.51 20.01 -6.40
C ASP A 48 -1.53 19.17 -5.57
N GLN A 49 -1.50 19.35 -4.26
CA GLN A 49 -0.66 18.57 -3.35
C GLN A 49 -1.45 17.58 -2.50
N ARG A 50 -2.76 17.51 -2.70
CA ARG A 50 -3.64 16.64 -1.90
C ARG A 50 -3.29 15.16 -2.08
N TRP A 51 -3.27 14.46 -0.96
CA TRP A 51 -3.27 12.99 -0.92
C TRP A 51 -4.23 12.54 0.17
N ASP A 52 -4.76 11.34 0.07
CA ASP A 52 -5.73 10.81 1.02
C ASP A 52 -5.13 9.74 1.92
N TYR A 53 -4.30 8.87 1.38
CA TYR A 53 -3.64 7.81 2.14
C TYR A 53 -2.19 7.66 1.72
N ARG A 54 -1.34 7.40 2.70
CA ARG A 54 0.07 7.08 2.50
C ARG A 54 0.38 5.79 3.24
N VAL A 55 0.93 4.82 2.55
CA VAL A 55 1.34 3.56 3.14
C VAL A 55 2.85 3.46 3.08
N LEU A 56 3.48 3.35 4.23
CA LEU A 56 4.91 3.12 4.33
C LEU A 56 5.12 1.63 4.62
N VAL A 57 5.83 0.94 3.75
CA VAL A 57 6.12 -0.48 3.90
C VAL A 57 7.63 -0.68 3.96
N VAL A 58 8.08 -1.35 5.00
CA VAL A 58 9.49 -1.72 5.17
C VAL A 58 9.65 -3.19 4.81
N TYR A 59 10.30 -3.46 3.71
CA TYR A 59 10.57 -4.82 3.25
C TYR A 59 11.88 -5.34 3.82
N LYS A 60 11.96 -6.66 4.00
CA LYS A 60 13.17 -7.34 4.47
C LYS A 60 14.34 -7.10 3.52
N ASN A 61 14.08 -7.18 2.21
CA ASN A 61 15.04 -6.96 1.16
C ASN A 61 14.29 -6.70 -0.15
N GLU A 62 15.01 -6.46 -1.23
CA GLU A 62 14.42 -6.16 -2.52
C GLU A 62 13.58 -7.33 -3.08
N LEU A 63 14.02 -8.57 -2.89
CA LEU A 63 13.27 -9.74 -3.35
C LEU A 63 11.92 -9.88 -2.65
N ALA A 64 11.82 -9.44 -1.41
CA ALA A 64 10.59 -9.51 -0.64
C ALA A 64 9.45 -8.68 -1.25
N THR A 65 9.75 -7.69 -2.07
CA THR A 65 8.76 -6.84 -2.71
C THR A 65 7.88 -7.59 -3.73
N SER A 66 8.29 -8.76 -4.18
CA SER A 66 7.59 -9.55 -5.20
C SER A 66 6.62 -10.60 -4.64
N GLN A 67 6.39 -10.64 -3.33
CA GLN A 67 5.59 -11.69 -2.69
C GLN A 67 4.08 -11.44 -2.73
N GLU A 68 3.64 -10.24 -3.06
CA GLU A 68 2.24 -9.83 -2.97
C GLU A 68 1.30 -10.76 -3.76
N ALA A 69 1.63 -11.09 -4.98
CA ALA A 69 0.76 -11.91 -5.83
C ALA A 69 0.57 -13.33 -5.29
N VAL A 70 1.62 -13.91 -4.73
CA VAL A 70 1.57 -15.24 -4.13
C VAL A 70 0.69 -15.24 -2.89
N VAL A 71 0.89 -14.26 -2.02
CA VAL A 71 0.13 -14.12 -0.78
C VAL A 71 -1.34 -13.84 -1.08
N ALA A 72 -1.62 -12.98 -2.04
CA ALA A 72 -2.99 -12.67 -2.44
C ALA A 72 -3.73 -13.92 -2.92
N ARG A 73 -3.10 -14.77 -3.72
CA ARG A 73 -3.72 -16.02 -4.19
C ARG A 73 -4.00 -16.99 -3.06
N GLN A 74 -3.16 -17.03 -2.06
CA GLN A 74 -3.35 -17.90 -0.90
C GLN A 74 -4.49 -17.41 0.00
N LEU A 75 -4.57 -16.11 0.23
CA LEU A 75 -5.59 -15.52 1.10
C LEU A 75 -6.96 -15.41 0.45
N PHE A 76 -7.00 -15.22 -0.86
CA PHE A 76 -8.23 -14.95 -1.60
C PHE A 76 -8.38 -15.96 -2.75
N PRO A 77 -8.79 -17.20 -2.44
CA PRO A 77 -8.94 -18.26 -3.44
C PRO A 77 -10.02 -17.95 -4.48
N ASP A 78 -11.05 -17.19 -4.14
CA ASP A 78 -12.00 -16.65 -5.11
C ASP A 78 -11.33 -15.49 -5.86
N HIS A 79 -10.50 -15.86 -6.81
CA HIS A 79 -9.67 -14.93 -7.55
C HIS A 79 -10.50 -13.94 -8.39
N ALA A 80 -11.64 -14.37 -8.90
CA ALA A 80 -12.51 -13.51 -9.70
C ALA A 80 -13.09 -12.36 -8.86
N THR A 81 -13.55 -12.65 -7.65
CA THR A 81 -14.06 -11.63 -6.73
C THR A 81 -12.95 -10.68 -6.29
N PHE A 82 -11.80 -11.21 -5.94
CA PHE A 82 -10.63 -10.41 -5.58
C PHE A 82 -10.27 -9.42 -6.68
N LYS A 83 -10.15 -9.92 -7.91
CA LYS A 83 -9.77 -9.10 -9.06
C LYS A 83 -10.82 -8.03 -9.35
N ARG A 84 -12.10 -8.37 -9.27
CA ARG A 84 -13.18 -7.42 -9.51
C ARG A 84 -13.16 -6.28 -8.49
N GLU A 85 -13.00 -6.59 -7.20
CA GLU A 85 -12.96 -5.58 -6.15
C GLU A 85 -11.69 -4.74 -6.20
N GLU A 86 -10.55 -5.33 -6.52
CA GLU A 86 -9.31 -4.59 -6.70
C GLU A 86 -9.39 -3.65 -7.91
N ASN A 87 -10.00 -4.09 -9.01
CA ASN A 87 -10.23 -3.23 -10.16
C ASN A 87 -11.16 -2.06 -9.79
N HIS A 88 -12.20 -2.32 -9.01
CA HIS A 88 -13.09 -1.26 -8.53
C HIS A 88 -12.34 -0.26 -7.65
N ARG A 89 -11.48 -0.74 -6.75
CA ARG A 89 -10.64 0.13 -5.93
C ARG A 89 -9.78 1.06 -6.79
N TRP A 90 -9.19 0.53 -7.85
CA TRP A 90 -8.39 1.33 -8.78
C TRP A 90 -9.22 2.38 -9.52
N GLU A 91 -10.49 2.09 -9.84
CA GLU A 91 -11.39 3.06 -10.44
C GLU A 91 -11.66 4.26 -9.53
N LEU A 92 -11.53 4.10 -8.22
CA LEU A 92 -11.72 5.17 -7.23
C LEU A 92 -10.48 6.06 -7.08
N ILE A 93 -9.36 5.67 -7.65
CA ILE A 93 -8.10 6.39 -7.53
C ILE A 93 -8.00 7.46 -8.62
N GLU A 94 -7.73 8.69 -8.20
CA GLU A 94 -7.43 9.80 -9.09
C GLU A 94 -5.95 9.80 -9.48
N ALA A 95 -5.06 9.53 -8.51
CA ALA A 95 -3.62 9.45 -8.72
C ALA A 95 -3.00 8.50 -7.70
N HIS A 96 -1.99 7.78 -8.15
CA HIS A 96 -1.21 6.88 -7.32
C HIS A 96 0.25 6.98 -7.73
N TRP A 97 1.14 7.03 -6.74
CA TRP A 97 2.58 7.02 -7.00
C TRP A 97 3.32 6.36 -5.85
N ASP A 98 4.44 5.75 -6.19
CA ASP A 98 5.34 5.12 -5.24
C ASP A 98 6.61 5.96 -5.10
N LEU A 99 7.15 5.99 -3.89
CA LEU A 99 8.41 6.63 -3.58
C LEU A 99 9.32 5.59 -2.95
N PRO A 100 10.02 4.78 -3.77
CA PRO A 100 11.00 3.85 -3.24
C PRO A 100 12.12 4.64 -2.55
N ILE A 101 12.35 4.31 -1.28
CA ILE A 101 13.39 4.97 -0.48
C ILE A 101 14.23 3.89 0.20
N ARG A 102 15.43 4.26 0.55
CA ARG A 102 16.34 3.38 1.28
C ARG A 102 16.95 4.17 2.43
N GLU A 103 16.93 3.57 3.60
CA GLU A 103 17.63 4.15 4.74
C GLU A 103 19.12 4.09 4.52
N ILE A 104 19.80 5.18 4.85
CA ILE A 104 21.26 5.23 4.86
C ILE A 104 21.74 5.66 6.24
N ASP A 105 22.92 5.18 6.62
CA ASP A 105 23.61 5.69 7.80
C ASP A 105 24.53 6.82 7.36
N PRO A 106 24.25 8.08 7.75
CA PRO A 106 25.08 9.21 7.31
C PRO A 106 26.50 9.19 7.89
N HIS A 107 26.74 8.33 8.88
CA HIS A 107 28.05 8.18 9.51
C HIS A 107 28.82 6.96 9.02
N ALA A 108 28.24 6.15 8.14
CA ALA A 108 28.93 5.00 7.56
C ALA A 108 29.98 5.44 6.55
N ALA A 109 31.00 4.61 6.39
CA ALA A 109 32.00 4.84 5.34
C ALA A 109 31.35 4.74 3.96
N ASP A 110 31.85 5.52 3.01
CA ASP A 110 31.38 5.44 1.63
C ASP A 110 31.67 4.07 1.02
N ASP A 111 30.72 3.55 0.31
CA ASP A 111 30.83 2.28 -0.40
C ASP A 111 31.41 2.48 -1.81
#